data_7949eb6a11aaad9537b4376cd555599d
#
_entry.id   7949eb6a11aaad9537b4376cd555599d
#
_cell.length_a   1.000
_cell.length_b   1.000
_cell.length_c   1.000
_cell.angle_alpha   90.00
_cell.angle_beta   90.00
_cell.angle_gamma   90.00
#
_symmetry.space_group_name_H-M   'P 1'
#
loop_
_entity.id
_entity.type
_entity.pdbx_description
1 polymer ?
#
loop_
_entity_poly.entity_id
_entity_poly.type
_entity_poly.pdbx_seq_one_letter_code
_entity_poly.pdbx_strand_id
1 'polypeptide(L)'
;MAKKNFEEIRGITDPILEGISNGWITLNAGDYTQSATLEADVAIIGTGAGGGVTAEILAKAGLKVLLIEEGPLKSTNDFKMDEREAYKDLYQENAGRMSKDGAMSILQGRCVGGTTVINWTSSFRTPEQTLQYWSDEFKTEGVSKEEMAPW
;
A
#
# COMPACT_ATOMS: atom_id res chain seq x y z
N MET A 1 -24.29 7.49 21.00
CA MET A 1 -23.23 8.51 20.92
C MET A 1 -22.59 8.39 19.55
N ALA A 2 -22.54 9.46 18.76
CA ALA A 2 -21.79 9.46 17.52
C ALA A 2 -20.31 9.16 17.81
N LYS A 3 -19.70 8.20 17.12
CA LYS A 3 -18.25 7.96 17.21
C LYS A 3 -17.54 9.21 16.66
N LYS A 4 -16.69 9.83 17.46
CA LYS A 4 -15.81 10.90 16.98
C LYS A 4 -14.86 10.32 15.92
N ASN A 5 -14.59 11.08 14.86
CA ASN A 5 -13.59 10.70 13.88
C ASN A 5 -12.16 10.81 14.45
N PHE A 6 -11.17 10.32 13.74
CA PHE A 6 -9.78 10.28 14.22
C PHE A 6 -9.23 11.70 14.45
N GLU A 7 -9.55 12.65 13.58
CA GLU A 7 -9.13 14.06 13.69
C GLU A 7 -9.69 14.72 14.96
N GLU A 8 -10.98 14.49 15.25
CA GLU A 8 -11.62 15.01 16.47
C GLU A 8 -10.98 14.45 17.75
N ILE A 9 -10.47 13.21 17.70
CA ILE A 9 -9.83 12.57 18.85
C ILE A 9 -8.39 13.02 19.04
N ARG A 10 -7.63 13.17 17.96
CA ARG A 10 -6.19 13.35 17.98
C ARG A 10 -5.71 14.70 17.47
N GLY A 11 -6.54 15.47 16.80
CA GLY A 11 -6.15 16.72 16.14
C GLY A 11 -5.14 16.49 15.01
N ILE A 12 -5.12 15.26 14.44
CA ILE A 12 -4.24 14.89 13.32
C ILE A 12 -5.12 14.78 12.09
N THR A 13 -4.77 15.53 11.06
CA THR A 13 -5.46 15.48 9.76
C THR A 13 -5.24 14.12 9.10
N ASP A 14 -6.29 13.56 8.55
CA ASP A 14 -6.21 12.35 7.72
C ASP A 14 -5.51 12.69 6.40
N PRO A 15 -4.30 12.16 6.13
CA PRO A 15 -3.52 12.58 4.96
C PRO A 15 -4.15 12.19 3.63
N ILE A 16 -4.99 11.16 3.60
CA ILE A 16 -5.72 10.76 2.39
C ILE A 16 -6.83 11.77 2.09
N LEU A 17 -7.62 12.12 3.10
CA LEU A 17 -8.69 13.11 2.93
C LEU A 17 -8.14 14.50 2.64
N GLU A 18 -7.03 14.87 3.27
CA GLU A 18 -6.31 16.11 2.96
C GLU A 18 -5.80 16.11 1.51
N GLY A 19 -5.18 15.02 1.07
CA GLY A 19 -4.72 14.88 -0.31
C GLY A 19 -5.84 15.01 -1.33
N ILE A 20 -6.99 14.37 -1.07
CA ILE A 20 -8.17 14.48 -1.93
C ILE A 20 -8.69 15.92 -1.95
N SER A 21 -8.77 16.61 -0.80
CA SER A 21 -9.19 18.00 -0.72
C SER A 21 -8.23 18.97 -1.44
N ASN A 22 -6.96 18.59 -1.50
CA ASN A 22 -5.90 19.32 -2.21
C ASN A 22 -5.77 18.93 -3.69
N GLY A 23 -6.70 18.15 -4.22
CA GLY A 23 -6.79 17.85 -5.64
C GLY A 23 -6.21 16.51 -6.09
N TRP A 24 -5.95 15.57 -5.18
CA TRP A 24 -5.66 14.19 -5.60
C TRP A 24 -6.86 13.63 -6.37
N ILE A 25 -6.58 13.05 -7.52
CA ILE A 25 -7.60 12.45 -8.37
C ILE A 25 -7.74 10.98 -7.97
N THR A 26 -8.90 10.64 -7.43
CA THR A 26 -9.28 9.26 -7.14
C THR A 26 -10.50 8.88 -7.96
N LEU A 27 -10.44 7.73 -8.61
CA LEU A 27 -11.49 7.22 -9.47
C LEU A 27 -11.95 5.87 -8.92
N ASN A 28 -13.25 5.73 -8.71
CA ASN A 28 -13.84 4.45 -8.32
C ASN A 28 -14.50 3.81 -9.53
N ALA A 29 -14.07 2.60 -9.89
CA ALA A 29 -14.63 1.88 -11.04
C ALA A 29 -16.15 1.66 -10.92
N GLY A 30 -16.67 1.57 -9.70
CA GLY A 30 -18.12 1.45 -9.44
C GLY A 30 -18.95 2.68 -9.85
N ASP A 31 -18.32 3.85 -10.03
CA ASP A 31 -19.00 5.07 -10.42
C ASP A 31 -19.19 5.19 -11.96
N TYR A 32 -18.55 4.28 -12.71
CA TYR A 32 -18.62 4.28 -14.18
C TYR A 32 -19.71 3.34 -14.66
N THR A 33 -20.67 3.88 -15.37
CA THR A 33 -21.74 3.11 -16.04
C THR A 33 -21.39 2.73 -17.48
N GLN A 34 -20.30 3.27 -18.02
CA GLN A 34 -19.80 3.02 -19.37
C GLN A 34 -18.27 2.88 -19.34
N SER A 35 -17.70 2.28 -20.38
CA SER A 35 -16.25 2.18 -20.54
C SER A 35 -15.62 3.57 -20.58
N ALA A 36 -14.53 3.75 -19.86
CA ALA A 36 -13.72 4.97 -19.86
C ALA A 36 -12.30 4.64 -20.34
N THR A 37 -11.69 5.57 -21.06
CA THR A 37 -10.28 5.51 -21.45
C THR A 37 -9.53 6.58 -20.69
N LEU A 38 -8.46 6.19 -20.01
CA LEU A 38 -7.58 7.09 -19.29
C LEU A 38 -6.21 7.09 -19.97
N GLU A 39 -5.58 8.26 -20.03
CA GLU A 39 -4.24 8.42 -20.59
C GLU A 39 -3.24 8.80 -19.52
N ALA A 40 -2.11 8.11 -19.50
CA ALA A 40 -1.00 8.35 -18.59
C ALA A 40 0.32 8.00 -19.30
N ASP A 41 1.43 8.54 -18.80
CA ASP A 41 2.76 8.14 -19.28
C ASP A 41 3.13 6.74 -18.76
N VAL A 42 2.68 6.42 -17.54
CA VAL A 42 2.92 5.13 -16.90
C VAL A 42 1.66 4.67 -16.18
N ALA A 43 1.28 3.40 -16.38
CA ALA A 43 0.26 2.71 -15.60
C ALA A 43 0.94 1.68 -14.70
N ILE A 44 0.67 1.75 -13.38
CA ILE A 44 1.20 0.83 -12.37
C ILE A 44 0.03 0.01 -11.83
N ILE A 45 0.13 -1.31 -11.90
CA ILE A 45 -0.86 -2.25 -11.40
C ILE A 45 -0.45 -2.67 -9.98
N GLY A 46 -1.30 -2.36 -9.01
CA GLY A 46 -1.06 -2.57 -7.59
C GLY A 46 -0.43 -1.37 -6.90
N THR A 47 -0.95 -1.03 -5.73
CA THR A 47 -0.52 0.11 -4.91
C THR A 47 0.20 -0.31 -3.63
N GLY A 48 0.68 -1.55 -3.57
CA GLY A 48 1.51 -2.03 -2.46
C GLY A 48 2.86 -1.32 -2.37
N ALA A 49 3.76 -1.81 -1.53
CA ALA A 49 5.07 -1.20 -1.26
C ALA A 49 5.85 -0.84 -2.53
N GLY A 50 5.95 -1.77 -3.49
CA GLY A 50 6.66 -1.53 -4.74
C GLY A 50 5.97 -0.50 -5.63
N GLY A 51 4.65 -0.64 -5.83
CA GLY A 51 3.87 0.26 -6.67
C GLY A 51 3.84 1.70 -6.13
N GLY A 52 3.68 1.86 -4.83
CA GLY A 52 3.65 3.17 -4.17
C GLY A 52 4.98 3.92 -4.32
N VAL A 53 6.10 3.27 -4.02
CA VAL A 53 7.44 3.88 -4.14
C VAL A 53 7.77 4.21 -5.59
N THR A 54 7.46 3.29 -6.52
CA THR A 54 7.68 3.52 -7.95
C THR A 54 6.87 4.73 -8.44
N ALA A 55 5.60 4.82 -8.03
CA ALA A 55 4.72 5.94 -8.40
C ALA A 55 5.27 7.27 -7.87
N GLU A 56 5.74 7.32 -6.65
CA GLU A 56 6.33 8.52 -6.06
C GLU A 56 7.53 9.01 -6.87
N ILE A 57 8.45 8.11 -7.19
CA ILE A 57 9.66 8.44 -7.95
C ILE A 57 9.31 8.97 -9.34
N LEU A 58 8.42 8.28 -10.06
CA LEU A 58 8.04 8.65 -11.41
C LEU A 58 7.23 9.96 -11.45
N ALA A 59 6.33 10.15 -10.50
CA ALA A 59 5.56 11.39 -10.38
C ALA A 59 6.47 12.59 -10.05
N LYS A 60 7.45 12.42 -9.14
CA LYS A 60 8.46 13.45 -8.85
C LYS A 60 9.35 13.77 -10.06
N ALA A 61 9.55 12.82 -10.95
CA ALA A 61 10.22 13.03 -12.25
C ALA A 61 9.34 13.75 -13.28
N GLY A 62 8.10 14.09 -12.94
CA GLY A 62 7.16 14.82 -13.80
C GLY A 62 6.31 13.98 -14.71
N LEU A 63 6.32 12.66 -14.56
CA LEU A 63 5.49 11.76 -15.36
C LEU A 63 4.05 11.72 -14.81
N LYS A 64 3.08 11.60 -15.72
CA LYS A 64 1.68 11.35 -15.39
C LYS A 64 1.50 9.87 -15.08
N VAL A 65 1.33 9.54 -13.80
CA VAL A 65 1.23 8.17 -13.32
C VAL A 65 -0.21 7.80 -13.02
N LEU A 66 -0.66 6.65 -13.52
CA LEU A 66 -1.94 6.03 -13.19
C LEU A 66 -1.69 4.81 -12.30
N LEU A 67 -2.20 4.83 -11.09
CA LEU A 67 -2.22 3.68 -10.19
C LEU A 67 -3.55 2.92 -10.33
N ILE A 68 -3.48 1.61 -10.51
CA ILE A 68 -4.66 0.73 -10.64
C ILE A 68 -4.62 -0.27 -9.49
N GLU A 69 -5.65 -0.23 -8.64
CA GLU A 69 -5.77 -1.09 -7.46
C GLU A 69 -7.11 -1.82 -7.47
N GLU A 70 -7.11 -3.11 -7.15
CA GLU A 70 -8.33 -3.90 -7.08
C GLU A 70 -9.12 -3.67 -5.80
N GLY A 71 -8.44 -3.31 -4.72
CA GLY A 71 -9.02 -3.13 -3.39
C GLY A 71 -9.49 -1.68 -3.13
N PRO A 72 -10.22 -1.47 -2.05
CA PRO A 72 -10.77 -0.15 -1.73
C PRO A 72 -9.69 0.83 -1.26
N LEU A 73 -9.93 2.11 -1.51
CA LEU A 73 -9.24 3.18 -0.81
C LEU A 73 -9.91 3.35 0.57
N LYS A 74 -9.13 3.18 1.63
CA LYS A 74 -9.53 3.41 3.01
C LYS A 74 -8.59 4.40 3.65
N SER A 75 -9.15 5.32 4.39
CA SER A 75 -8.41 6.30 5.19
C SER A 75 -8.42 5.93 6.67
N THR A 76 -7.69 6.69 7.48
CA THR A 76 -7.64 6.48 8.93
C THR A 76 -9.05 6.54 9.56
N ASN A 77 -9.96 7.35 9.01
CA ASN A 77 -11.33 7.47 9.49
C ASN A 77 -12.21 6.23 9.19
N ASP A 78 -11.81 5.40 8.24
CA ASP A 78 -12.54 4.18 7.88
C ASP A 78 -12.20 2.99 8.80
N PHE A 79 -11.07 3.05 9.52
CA PHE A 79 -10.61 1.98 10.38
C PHE A 79 -11.38 1.96 11.69
N LYS A 80 -12.14 0.90 11.93
CA LYS A 80 -13.03 0.77 13.09
C LYS A 80 -12.44 -0.05 14.23
N MET A 81 -11.23 -0.57 14.07
CA MET A 81 -10.58 -1.48 15.04
C MET A 81 -11.43 -2.73 15.32
N ASP A 82 -12.12 -3.23 14.30
CA ASP A 82 -12.86 -4.49 14.31
C ASP A 82 -12.24 -5.42 13.26
N GLU A 83 -11.63 -6.52 13.71
CA GLU A 83 -10.93 -7.48 12.83
C GLU A 83 -11.86 -8.12 11.80
N ARG A 84 -13.13 -8.35 12.14
CA ARG A 84 -14.09 -8.97 11.22
C ARG A 84 -14.38 -8.08 10.03
N GLU A 85 -14.44 -6.77 10.24
CA GLU A 85 -14.58 -5.79 9.16
C GLU A 85 -13.25 -5.66 8.40
N ALA A 86 -12.12 -5.59 9.12
CA ALA A 86 -10.81 -5.47 8.51
C ALA A 86 -10.47 -6.66 7.60
N TYR A 87 -10.72 -7.89 8.03
CA TYR A 87 -10.46 -9.08 7.21
C TYR A 87 -11.26 -9.06 5.90
N LYS A 88 -12.51 -8.65 5.98
CA LYS A 88 -13.38 -8.55 4.80
C LYS A 88 -12.95 -7.43 3.84
N ASP A 89 -12.62 -6.26 4.38
CA ASP A 89 -12.43 -5.05 3.60
C ASP A 89 -10.99 -4.87 3.10
N LEU A 90 -10.00 -5.37 3.85
CA LEU A 90 -8.59 -5.05 3.62
C LEU A 90 -7.74 -6.24 3.21
N TYR A 91 -8.22 -7.47 3.41
CA TYR A 91 -7.43 -8.67 3.17
C TYR A 91 -7.90 -9.46 1.95
N GLN A 92 -6.96 -10.02 1.25
CA GLN A 92 -7.25 -10.97 0.18
C GLN A 92 -7.91 -12.22 0.76
N GLU A 93 -9.01 -12.66 0.12
CA GLU A 93 -9.77 -13.84 0.56
C GLU A 93 -10.20 -13.79 2.04
N ASN A 94 -10.50 -12.61 2.55
CA ASN A 94 -10.89 -12.39 3.96
C ASN A 94 -9.86 -12.96 4.97
N ALA A 95 -8.57 -12.84 4.67
CA ALA A 95 -7.44 -13.44 5.40
C ALA A 95 -7.41 -14.98 5.38
N GLY A 96 -8.17 -15.61 4.47
CA GLY A 96 -8.25 -17.08 4.36
C GLY A 96 -7.23 -17.70 3.41
N ARG A 97 -6.33 -16.90 2.80
CA ARG A 97 -5.34 -17.42 1.85
C ARG A 97 -4.30 -18.29 2.55
N MET A 98 -4.07 -19.46 2.00
CA MET A 98 -3.09 -20.43 2.53
C MET A 98 -2.22 -21.00 1.41
N SER A 99 -1.08 -21.58 1.78
CA SER A 99 -0.30 -22.41 0.87
C SER A 99 -1.11 -23.63 0.43
N LYS A 100 -0.75 -24.25 -0.71
CA LYS A 100 -1.48 -25.37 -1.31
C LYS A 100 -1.65 -26.56 -0.33
N ASP A 101 -0.69 -26.78 0.52
CA ASP A 101 -0.67 -27.84 1.54
C ASP A 101 -1.32 -27.43 2.87
N GLY A 102 -1.81 -26.16 2.96
CA GLY A 102 -2.42 -25.64 4.18
C GLY A 102 -1.44 -25.35 5.31
N ALA A 103 -0.12 -25.49 5.09
CA ALA A 103 0.87 -25.36 6.15
C ALA A 103 1.18 -23.89 6.53
N MET A 104 0.98 -22.95 5.59
CA MET A 104 1.24 -21.51 5.81
C MET A 104 0.01 -20.68 5.53
N SER A 105 -0.33 -19.80 6.48
CA SER A 105 -1.26 -18.70 6.25
C SER A 105 -0.54 -17.54 5.57
N ILE A 106 -1.15 -16.99 4.51
CA ILE A 106 -0.60 -15.89 3.71
C ILE A 106 -1.49 -14.68 3.91
N LEU A 107 -1.12 -13.80 4.84
CA LEU A 107 -1.82 -12.55 5.05
C LEU A 107 -1.37 -11.53 4.00
N GLN A 108 -2.27 -11.22 3.08
CA GLN A 108 -2.02 -10.29 1.98
C GLN A 108 -3.07 -9.19 1.99
N GLY A 109 -2.62 -7.94 1.88
CA GLY A 109 -3.52 -6.79 1.74
C GLY A 109 -4.15 -6.73 0.36
N ARG A 110 -5.43 -6.34 0.34
CA ARG A 110 -6.22 -6.03 -0.86
C ARG A 110 -6.91 -4.69 -0.64
N CYS A 111 -6.14 -3.64 -0.71
CA CYS A 111 -6.57 -2.25 -0.54
C CYS A 111 -5.49 -1.32 -1.10
N VAL A 112 -5.81 -0.05 -1.28
CA VAL A 112 -4.79 0.96 -1.62
C VAL A 112 -3.71 0.96 -0.52
N GLY A 113 -2.45 0.78 -0.91
CA GLY A 113 -1.31 0.56 -0.02
C GLY A 113 -0.96 -0.92 0.19
N GLY A 114 -1.83 -1.86 -0.20
CA GLY A 114 -1.56 -3.29 -0.14
C GLY A 114 -1.23 -3.80 1.26
N THR A 115 -0.31 -4.75 1.36
CA THR A 115 0.09 -5.36 2.63
C THR A 115 0.74 -4.37 3.61
N THR A 116 1.23 -3.21 3.15
CA THR A 116 1.77 -2.17 4.04
C THR A 116 0.70 -1.52 4.93
N VAL A 117 -0.57 -1.65 4.58
CA VAL A 117 -1.70 -1.15 5.40
C VAL A 117 -2.06 -2.12 6.53
N ILE A 118 -1.83 -3.42 6.34
CA ILE A 118 -2.25 -4.47 7.28
C ILE A 118 -1.09 -5.09 8.05
N ASN A 119 0.12 -4.56 7.93
CA ASN A 119 1.29 -5.07 8.63
C ASN A 119 1.27 -4.68 10.13
N TRP A 120 2.19 -5.28 10.90
CA TRP A 120 2.35 -5.02 12.32
C TRP A 120 3.16 -3.75 12.62
N THR A 121 3.46 -2.93 11.61
CA THR A 121 4.32 -1.73 11.73
C THR A 121 5.72 -2.00 12.28
N SER A 122 6.15 -3.25 12.32
CA SER A 122 7.51 -3.61 12.69
C SER A 122 8.47 -3.16 11.59
N SER A 123 9.29 -2.18 11.90
CA SER A 123 10.18 -1.55 10.94
C SER A 123 11.61 -1.55 11.50
N PHE A 124 12.51 -2.20 10.81
CA PHE A 124 13.94 -2.20 11.14
C PHE A 124 14.78 -2.28 9.87
N ARG A 125 15.99 -1.75 9.94
CA ARG A 125 16.92 -1.82 8.81
C ARG A 125 17.41 -3.25 8.63
N THR A 126 17.61 -3.66 7.38
CA THR A 126 18.17 -4.97 7.06
C THR A 126 19.56 -5.12 7.71
N PRO A 127 19.80 -6.17 8.50
CA PRO A 127 21.11 -6.42 9.11
C PRO A 127 22.22 -6.53 8.06
N GLU A 128 23.40 -6.02 8.37
CA GLU A 128 24.56 -6.03 7.47
C GLU A 128 24.95 -7.43 6.99
N GLN A 129 24.86 -8.43 7.88
CA GLN A 129 25.13 -9.82 7.53
C GLN A 129 24.14 -10.36 6.48
N THR A 130 22.89 -9.89 6.49
CA THR A 130 21.87 -10.27 5.49
C THR A 130 22.19 -9.63 4.14
N LEU A 131 22.58 -8.36 4.13
CA LEU A 131 23.00 -7.68 2.90
C LEU A 131 24.22 -8.36 2.28
N GLN A 132 25.21 -8.70 3.11
CA GLN A 132 26.40 -9.44 2.69
C GLN A 132 26.04 -10.82 2.12
N TYR A 133 25.15 -11.54 2.80
CA TYR A 133 24.67 -12.84 2.32
C TYR A 133 23.99 -12.73 0.95
N TRP A 134 23.18 -11.72 0.72
CA TRP A 134 22.55 -11.50 -0.58
C TRP A 134 23.57 -11.21 -1.68
N SER A 135 24.57 -10.39 -1.39
CA SER A 135 25.66 -10.11 -2.32
C SER A 135 26.50 -11.35 -2.62
N ASP A 136 26.88 -12.12 -1.60
CA ASP A 136 27.80 -13.25 -1.75
C ASP A 136 27.15 -14.45 -2.42
N GLU A 137 25.94 -14.82 -2.00
CA GLU A 137 25.27 -16.03 -2.49
C GLU A 137 24.47 -15.77 -3.77
N PHE A 138 23.75 -14.64 -3.81
CA PHE A 138 22.85 -14.36 -4.94
C PHE A 138 23.43 -13.36 -5.95
N LYS A 139 24.63 -12.84 -5.69
CA LYS A 139 25.28 -11.82 -6.55
C LYS A 139 24.40 -10.59 -6.78
N THR A 140 23.64 -10.23 -5.75
CA THR A 140 22.77 -9.05 -5.80
C THR A 140 23.63 -7.79 -5.71
N GLU A 141 23.49 -6.90 -6.67
CA GLU A 141 24.16 -5.59 -6.70
C GLU A 141 23.27 -4.53 -6.06
N GLY A 142 23.87 -3.42 -5.58
CA GLY A 142 23.14 -2.28 -5.00
C GLY A 142 22.59 -2.54 -3.60
N VAL A 143 23.13 -3.54 -2.89
CA VAL A 143 22.65 -3.94 -1.55
C VAL A 143 23.71 -3.76 -0.46
N SER A 144 24.79 -3.00 -0.71
CA SER A 144 25.71 -2.66 0.37
C SER A 144 25.01 -1.78 1.42
N LYS A 145 25.56 -1.73 2.62
CA LYS A 145 25.02 -0.90 3.70
C LYS A 145 24.93 0.59 3.32
N GLU A 146 25.95 1.05 2.61
CA GLU A 146 26.04 2.44 2.14
C GLU A 146 24.99 2.75 1.07
N GLU A 147 24.79 1.83 0.13
CA GLU A 147 23.80 1.96 -0.94
C GLU A 147 22.37 1.89 -0.41
N MET A 148 22.13 1.05 0.61
CA MET A 148 20.82 0.89 1.24
C MET A 148 20.51 1.98 2.30
N ALA A 149 21.53 2.72 2.79
CA ALA A 149 21.34 3.70 3.85
C ALA A 149 20.35 4.84 3.54
N PRO A 150 20.19 5.32 2.29
CA PRO A 150 19.22 6.36 1.94
C PRO A 150 17.76 5.91 1.98
N TRP A 151 17.53 4.60 1.95
CA TRP A 151 16.21 3.96 1.87
C TRP A 151 15.80 3.34 3.22
#